data_90a19c1f734a8e929cc6a210a0ac3714
#
_entry.id   90a19c1f734a8e929cc6a210a0ac3714
#
_cell.length_a   1.000
_cell.length_b   1.000
_cell.length_c   1.000
_cell.angle_alpha   90.00
_cell.angle_beta   90.00
_cell.angle_gamma   90.00
#
_symmetry.space_group_name_H-M   'P 1'
#
loop_
_entity.id
_entity.type
_entity.pdbx_description
1 polymer ?
#
loop_
_entity_poly.entity_id
_entity_poly.type
_entity_poly.pdbx_seq_one_letter_code
_entity_poly.pdbx_strand_id
1 'polypeptide(L)'
;MRSLAFAVAATVFVIHATPAAGQDTTFAGVQKRGSTAMGVDQYTSTHRFDALLDGGRIELQRDSDDSAGVATIRAHMRVIAKAFKSGDFSTPEFVHMRMVPGTDVMAAKRALISYEPRDLPRGAELLIRTKDAEAIVAIHRFMAFQRSDHHAGGETHGGPGHPR
;
A
#
# COMPACT_ATOMS: atom_id res chain seq x y z
N MET A 1 38.84 -64.95 -22.87
CA MET A 1 38.64 -63.48 -22.82
C MET A 1 37.17 -63.25 -22.62
N ARG A 2 36.78 -62.83 -21.41
CA ARG A 2 35.35 -62.55 -21.06
C ARG A 2 35.19 -61.02 -20.94
N SER A 3 34.45 -60.44 -21.87
CA SER A 3 34.11 -59.02 -21.88
C SER A 3 32.97 -58.76 -20.86
N LEU A 4 33.23 -57.93 -19.84
CA LEU A 4 32.21 -57.38 -18.97
C LEU A 4 31.62 -56.12 -19.61
N ALA A 5 30.35 -56.13 -19.89
CA ALA A 5 29.58 -54.94 -20.30
C ALA A 5 29.07 -54.23 -19.03
N PHE A 6 29.49 -53.00 -18.79
CA PHE A 6 28.95 -52.12 -17.78
C PHE A 6 27.70 -51.40 -18.32
N ALA A 7 26.55 -51.67 -17.72
CA ALA A 7 25.33 -50.91 -18.01
C ALA A 7 25.30 -49.69 -17.09
N VAL A 8 25.36 -48.49 -17.68
CA VAL A 8 25.15 -47.21 -17.00
C VAL A 8 23.64 -46.90 -16.94
N ALA A 9 23.05 -47.00 -15.77
CA ALA A 9 21.66 -46.56 -15.56
C ALA A 9 21.62 -45.03 -15.39
N ALA A 10 21.04 -44.33 -16.37
CA ALA A 10 20.79 -42.89 -16.27
C ALA A 10 19.53 -42.66 -15.44
N THR A 11 19.68 -42.12 -14.23
CA THR A 11 18.55 -41.70 -13.39
C THR A 11 18.08 -40.32 -13.85
N VAL A 12 16.89 -40.26 -14.49
CA VAL A 12 16.27 -39.00 -14.88
C VAL A 12 15.60 -38.40 -13.64
N PHE A 13 16.16 -37.29 -13.14
CA PHE A 13 15.54 -36.49 -12.09
C PHE A 13 14.45 -35.60 -12.74
N VAL A 14 13.19 -35.96 -12.55
CA VAL A 14 12.05 -35.10 -12.92
C VAL A 14 11.88 -34.04 -11.84
N ILE A 15 12.34 -32.82 -12.12
CA ILE A 15 12.09 -31.66 -11.26
C ILE A 15 10.63 -31.27 -11.46
N HIS A 16 9.77 -31.59 -10.51
CA HIS A 16 8.42 -31.04 -10.47
C HIS A 16 8.52 -29.57 -10.03
N ALA A 17 8.42 -28.64 -10.98
CA ALA A 17 8.21 -27.24 -10.67
C ALA A 17 6.81 -27.10 -10.04
N THR A 18 6.73 -26.85 -8.74
CA THR A 18 5.49 -26.39 -8.11
C THR A 18 5.13 -25.04 -8.73
N PRO A 19 3.89 -24.85 -9.24
CA PRO A 19 3.48 -23.53 -9.71
C PRO A 19 3.62 -22.56 -8.53
N ALA A 20 4.37 -21.47 -8.72
CA ALA A 20 4.38 -20.36 -7.78
C ALA A 20 2.93 -19.93 -7.59
N ALA A 21 2.42 -19.96 -6.37
CA ALA A 21 1.08 -19.45 -6.06
C ALA A 21 1.06 -17.99 -6.53
N GLY A 22 0.26 -17.68 -7.55
CA GLY A 22 0.11 -16.34 -8.09
C GLY A 22 -0.28 -15.40 -6.95
N GLN A 23 0.36 -14.23 -6.86
CA GLN A 23 0.04 -13.23 -5.86
C GLN A 23 -1.43 -12.82 -6.03
N ASP A 24 -2.25 -12.95 -4.98
CA ASP A 24 -3.65 -12.53 -5.00
C ASP A 24 -3.73 -10.99 -4.95
N THR A 25 -3.76 -10.36 -6.12
CA THR A 25 -3.92 -8.91 -6.29
C THR A 25 -5.37 -8.49 -6.49
N THR A 26 -6.32 -9.40 -6.26
CA THR A 26 -7.75 -9.08 -6.33
C THR A 26 -8.14 -8.05 -5.27
N PHE A 27 -9.24 -7.32 -5.52
CA PHE A 27 -9.79 -6.36 -4.54
C PHE A 27 -10.04 -7.04 -3.18
N ALA A 28 -10.61 -8.24 -3.16
CA ALA A 28 -10.83 -9.01 -1.93
C ALA A 28 -9.50 -9.33 -1.20
N GLY A 29 -8.45 -9.67 -1.94
CA GLY A 29 -7.11 -9.87 -1.40
C GLY A 29 -6.53 -8.61 -0.77
N VAL A 30 -6.67 -7.46 -1.44
CA VAL A 30 -6.26 -6.15 -0.91
C VAL A 30 -7.01 -5.83 0.38
N GLN A 31 -8.33 -5.99 0.42
CA GLN A 31 -9.16 -5.74 1.61
C GLN A 31 -8.75 -6.63 2.79
N LYS A 32 -8.51 -7.92 2.55
CA LYS A 32 -8.08 -8.86 3.59
C LYS A 32 -6.72 -8.48 4.18
N ARG A 33 -5.73 -8.17 3.33
CA ARG A 33 -4.40 -7.76 3.80
C ARG A 33 -4.45 -6.37 4.45
N GLY A 34 -5.27 -5.47 3.92
CA GLY A 34 -5.55 -4.17 4.52
C GLY A 34 -6.10 -4.31 5.94
N SER A 35 -7.10 -5.17 6.15
CA SER A 35 -7.62 -5.48 7.48
C SER A 35 -6.54 -6.04 8.42
N THR A 36 -5.67 -6.92 7.93
CA THR A 36 -4.54 -7.46 8.69
C THR A 36 -3.54 -6.36 9.07
N ALA A 37 -3.19 -5.47 8.13
CA ALA A 37 -2.22 -4.41 8.35
C ALA A 37 -2.74 -3.32 9.29
N MET A 38 -4.01 -2.95 9.16
CA MET A 38 -4.62 -1.83 9.91
C MET A 38 -5.37 -2.25 11.17
N GLY A 39 -5.69 -3.53 11.32
CA GLY A 39 -6.39 -4.05 12.49
C GLY A 39 -7.89 -3.69 12.54
N VAL A 40 -8.46 -3.20 11.44
CA VAL A 40 -9.90 -2.88 11.31
C VAL A 40 -10.46 -3.47 10.02
N ASP A 41 -11.76 -3.77 10.06
CA ASP A 41 -12.48 -4.26 8.88
C ASP A 41 -12.62 -3.14 7.84
N GLN A 42 -12.14 -3.41 6.63
CA GLN A 42 -12.12 -2.48 5.51
C GLN A 42 -13.52 -2.23 4.93
N TYR A 43 -14.44 -3.18 5.04
CA TYR A 43 -15.82 -3.04 4.54
C TYR A 43 -16.73 -2.20 5.44
N THR A 44 -16.28 -1.89 6.65
CA THR A 44 -16.99 -1.04 7.62
C THR A 44 -16.17 0.20 8.00
N SER A 45 -15.31 0.61 7.07
CA SER A 45 -14.44 1.78 7.19
C SER A 45 -14.34 2.48 5.84
N THR A 46 -14.35 3.79 5.84
CA THR A 46 -14.21 4.60 4.62
C THR A 46 -12.78 5.10 4.47
N HIS A 47 -12.14 4.75 3.35
CA HIS A 47 -10.85 5.27 2.91
C HIS A 47 -11.02 6.43 1.93
N ARG A 48 -10.14 7.42 2.05
CA ARG A 48 -9.96 8.49 1.05
C ARG A 48 -8.48 8.74 0.82
N PHE A 49 -8.13 9.01 -0.45
CA PHE A 49 -6.77 9.32 -0.87
C PHE A 49 -6.80 10.56 -1.75
N ASP A 50 -6.47 11.71 -1.21
CA ASP A 50 -6.53 12.97 -1.91
C ASP A 50 -5.13 13.41 -2.36
N ALA A 51 -5.01 13.82 -3.63
CA ALA A 51 -3.85 14.56 -4.11
C ALA A 51 -4.05 16.05 -3.76
N LEU A 52 -3.11 16.63 -3.02
CA LEU A 52 -3.10 18.04 -2.62
C LEU A 52 -2.04 18.81 -3.43
N LEU A 53 -2.16 20.13 -3.53
CA LEU A 53 -1.20 20.94 -4.27
C LEU A 53 0.26 20.77 -3.79
N ASP A 54 0.44 20.52 -2.50
CA ASP A 54 1.73 20.37 -1.84
C ASP A 54 2.01 18.96 -1.32
N GLY A 55 1.30 17.94 -1.87
CA GLY A 55 1.48 16.54 -1.46
C GLY A 55 0.23 15.70 -1.54
N GLY A 56 -0.19 15.09 -0.41
CA GLY A 56 -1.37 14.23 -0.36
C GLY A 56 -1.94 14.04 1.03
N ARG A 57 -3.12 13.41 1.09
CA ARG A 57 -3.81 13.05 2.31
C ARG A 57 -4.34 11.62 2.21
N ILE A 58 -4.08 10.84 3.23
CA ILE A 58 -4.71 9.54 3.46
C ILE A 58 -5.67 9.71 4.63
N GLU A 59 -6.93 9.36 4.47
CA GLU A 59 -7.92 9.38 5.52
C GLU A 59 -8.55 7.99 5.69
N LEU A 60 -8.75 7.57 6.94
CA LEU A 60 -9.48 6.37 7.28
C LEU A 60 -10.38 6.64 8.47
N GLN A 61 -11.66 6.38 8.31
CA GLN A 61 -12.65 6.51 9.37
C GLN A 61 -13.57 5.29 9.44
N ARG A 62 -14.04 4.94 10.64
CA ARG A 62 -15.12 3.97 10.82
C ARG A 62 -16.43 4.54 10.30
N ASP A 63 -17.26 3.70 9.70
CA ASP A 63 -18.58 4.12 9.18
C ASP A 63 -19.61 4.32 10.30
N SER A 64 -19.37 3.70 11.46
CA SER A 64 -20.18 3.82 12.66
C SER A 64 -19.33 4.10 13.89
N ASP A 65 -19.97 4.39 15.01
CA ASP A 65 -19.31 4.60 16.31
C ASP A 65 -18.68 3.29 16.79
N ASP A 66 -17.35 3.29 16.89
CA ASP A 66 -16.51 2.16 17.30
C ASP A 66 -15.22 2.70 17.94
N SER A 67 -15.27 2.95 19.23
CA SER A 67 -14.14 3.55 19.96
C SER A 67 -12.85 2.71 19.87
N ALA A 68 -12.97 1.37 19.86
CA ALA A 68 -11.83 0.47 19.76
C ALA A 68 -11.20 0.52 18.36
N GLY A 69 -12.02 0.46 17.30
CA GLY A 69 -11.56 0.62 15.91
C GLY A 69 -10.96 1.99 15.66
N VAL A 70 -11.56 3.06 16.19
CA VAL A 70 -11.01 4.43 16.10
C VAL A 70 -9.63 4.51 16.75
N ALA A 71 -9.45 3.94 17.95
CA ALA A 71 -8.15 3.92 18.63
C ALA A 71 -7.11 3.13 17.80
N THR A 72 -7.51 2.00 17.19
CA THR A 72 -6.66 1.19 16.32
C THR A 72 -6.23 1.96 15.09
N ILE A 73 -7.15 2.65 14.39
CA ILE A 73 -6.83 3.49 13.22
C ILE A 73 -5.83 4.60 13.58
N ARG A 74 -6.06 5.31 14.70
CA ARG A 74 -5.17 6.37 15.15
C ARG A 74 -3.76 5.86 15.47
N ALA A 75 -3.65 4.72 16.12
CA ALA A 75 -2.37 4.06 16.39
C ALA A 75 -1.66 3.68 15.07
N HIS A 76 -2.38 3.06 14.14
CA HIS A 76 -1.86 2.67 12.84
C HIS A 76 -1.35 3.86 12.04
N MET A 77 -2.09 4.98 11.96
CA MET A 77 -1.64 6.19 11.23
C MET A 77 -0.33 6.77 11.79
N ARG A 78 -0.13 6.70 13.12
CA ARG A 78 1.14 7.11 13.74
C ARG A 78 2.30 6.16 13.36
N VAL A 79 2.04 4.86 13.30
CA VAL A 79 3.03 3.85 12.87
C VAL A 79 3.42 4.08 11.40
N ILE A 80 2.46 4.25 10.51
CA ILE A 80 2.71 4.52 9.09
C ILE A 80 3.46 5.84 8.90
N ALA A 81 3.08 6.91 9.60
CA ALA A 81 3.78 8.19 9.53
C ALA A 81 5.28 8.02 9.85
N LYS A 82 5.60 7.24 10.89
CA LYS A 82 6.99 6.95 11.28
C LYS A 82 7.71 6.10 10.24
N ALA A 83 7.06 5.06 9.72
CA ALA A 83 7.62 4.19 8.67
C ALA A 83 7.93 4.99 7.41
N PHE A 84 6.97 5.74 6.87
CA PHE A 84 7.15 6.57 5.67
C PHE A 84 8.23 7.63 5.85
N LYS A 85 8.32 8.26 7.03
CA LYS A 85 9.39 9.20 7.35
C LYS A 85 10.77 8.56 7.32
N SER A 86 10.90 7.27 7.63
CA SER A 86 12.16 6.52 7.49
C SER A 86 12.41 6.01 6.07
N GLY A 87 11.44 6.15 5.15
CA GLY A 87 11.48 5.62 3.80
C GLY A 87 11.01 4.15 3.70
N ASP A 88 10.37 3.64 4.74
CA ASP A 88 9.82 2.28 4.76
C ASP A 88 8.37 2.29 4.26
N PHE A 89 8.14 1.66 3.09
CA PHE A 89 6.85 1.48 2.45
C PHE A 89 6.44 0.00 2.37
N SER A 90 7.01 -0.85 3.22
CA SER A 90 6.70 -2.28 3.27
C SER A 90 5.23 -2.58 3.57
N THR A 91 4.54 -1.75 4.35
CA THR A 91 3.11 -1.92 4.64
C THR A 91 2.23 -1.81 3.39
N PRO A 92 2.27 -0.72 2.58
CA PRO A 92 1.53 -0.69 1.33
C PRO A 92 1.98 -1.77 0.34
N GLU A 93 3.27 -2.13 0.26
CA GLU A 93 3.74 -3.23 -0.58
C GLU A 93 3.12 -4.57 -0.16
N PHE A 94 3.03 -4.85 1.14
CA PHE A 94 2.36 -6.04 1.66
C PHE A 94 0.87 -6.04 1.30
N VAL A 95 0.17 -4.93 1.48
CA VAL A 95 -1.28 -4.84 1.19
C VAL A 95 -1.55 -5.12 -0.29
N HIS A 96 -0.74 -4.55 -1.18
CA HIS A 96 -0.93 -4.63 -2.63
C HIS A 96 -0.17 -5.79 -3.28
N MET A 97 0.67 -6.52 -2.54
CA MET A 97 1.54 -7.60 -3.05
C MET A 97 2.40 -7.16 -4.23
N ARG A 98 2.80 -5.90 -4.27
CA ARG A 98 3.66 -5.31 -5.31
C ARG A 98 4.24 -3.98 -4.85
N MET A 99 5.29 -3.54 -5.52
CA MET A 99 5.79 -2.17 -5.36
C MET A 99 4.70 -1.16 -5.73
N VAL A 100 4.45 -0.20 -4.85
CA VAL A 100 3.43 0.83 -5.06
C VAL A 100 4.04 2.02 -5.80
N PRO A 101 3.41 2.51 -6.89
CA PRO A 101 3.96 3.61 -7.68
C PRO A 101 4.27 4.86 -6.83
N GLY A 102 5.47 5.41 -7.00
CA GLY A 102 5.93 6.64 -6.33
C GLY A 102 6.66 6.41 -5.01
N THR A 103 6.55 5.21 -4.39
CA THR A 103 7.21 4.94 -3.09
C THR A 103 8.72 4.96 -3.16
N ASP A 104 9.30 4.60 -4.29
CA ASP A 104 10.75 4.67 -4.56
C ASP A 104 11.29 6.12 -4.46
N VAL A 105 10.62 7.07 -5.12
CA VAL A 105 10.96 8.49 -5.06
C VAL A 105 10.67 9.07 -3.67
N MET A 106 9.53 8.71 -3.06
CA MET A 106 9.19 9.14 -1.71
C MET A 106 10.23 8.66 -0.69
N ALA A 107 10.73 7.43 -0.81
CA ALA A 107 11.79 6.89 0.03
C ALA A 107 13.13 7.61 -0.19
N ALA A 108 13.52 7.84 -1.44
CA ALA A 108 14.75 8.56 -1.79
C ALA A 108 14.73 10.00 -1.27
N LYS A 109 13.57 10.66 -1.35
CA LYS A 109 13.37 12.06 -0.94
C LYS A 109 12.79 12.24 0.46
N ARG A 110 12.79 11.21 1.31
CA ARG A 110 12.17 11.20 2.64
C ARG A 110 12.54 12.40 3.53
N ALA A 111 13.75 12.95 3.40
CA ALA A 111 14.19 14.11 4.16
C ALA A 111 13.48 15.41 3.76
N LEU A 112 12.87 15.48 2.55
CA LEU A 112 12.15 16.61 2.02
C LEU A 112 10.63 16.51 2.22
N ILE A 113 10.14 15.39 2.77
CA ILE A 113 8.72 15.10 2.95
C ILE A 113 8.38 15.07 4.43
N SER A 114 7.33 15.78 4.83
CA SER A 114 6.75 15.68 6.17
C SER A 114 5.53 14.76 6.17
N TYR A 115 5.37 14.03 7.26
CA TYR A 115 4.28 13.10 7.50
C TYR A 115 3.64 13.43 8.85
N GLU A 116 2.43 13.96 8.83
CA GLU A 116 1.73 14.45 10.02
C GLU A 116 0.41 13.69 10.23
N PRO A 117 0.34 12.76 11.20
CA PRO A 117 -0.90 12.10 11.55
C PRO A 117 -1.78 13.03 12.39
N ARG A 118 -3.08 13.08 12.10
CA ARG A 118 -4.08 13.84 12.85
C ARG A 118 -5.28 12.98 13.16
N ASP A 119 -5.80 13.13 14.38
CA ASP A 119 -7.00 12.44 14.79
C ASP A 119 -8.25 13.07 14.17
N LEU A 120 -9.17 12.24 13.69
CA LEU A 120 -10.50 12.60 13.20
C LEU A 120 -11.57 12.03 14.14
N PRO A 121 -12.83 12.49 14.04
CA PRO A 121 -13.91 12.02 14.93
C PRO A 121 -14.02 10.50 15.01
N ARG A 122 -13.99 9.81 13.86
CA ARG A 122 -14.11 8.35 13.79
C ARG A 122 -12.86 7.65 13.23
N GLY A 123 -11.69 8.29 13.30
CA GLY A 123 -10.46 7.71 12.79
C GLY A 123 -9.29 8.66 12.84
N ALA A 124 -8.53 8.70 11.75
CA ALA A 124 -7.39 9.59 11.59
C ALA A 124 -7.10 9.88 10.11
N GLU A 125 -6.31 10.92 9.87
CA GLU A 125 -5.69 11.22 8.59
C GLU A 125 -4.17 11.26 8.72
N LEU A 126 -3.48 11.05 7.60
CA LEU A 126 -2.06 11.32 7.42
C LEU A 126 -1.88 12.38 6.34
N LEU A 127 -1.39 13.54 6.73
CA LEU A 127 -1.00 14.60 5.80
C LEU A 127 0.46 14.38 5.37
N ILE A 128 0.68 14.37 4.06
CA ILE A 128 1.99 14.19 3.43
C ILE A 128 2.30 15.46 2.65
N ARG A 129 3.34 16.22 3.06
CA ARG A 129 3.62 17.52 2.48
C ARG A 129 5.08 17.68 2.11
N THR A 130 5.30 18.39 0.99
CA THR A 130 6.63 18.72 0.49
C THR A 130 6.59 19.96 -0.38
N LYS A 131 7.77 20.58 -0.59
CA LYS A 131 7.96 21.63 -1.60
C LYS A 131 8.74 21.13 -2.83
N ASP A 132 9.20 19.87 -2.80
CA ASP A 132 9.94 19.27 -3.90
C ASP A 132 8.96 18.80 -4.98
N ALA A 133 9.10 19.32 -6.20
CA ALA A 133 8.17 19.05 -7.29
C ALA A 133 8.13 17.57 -7.71
N GLU A 134 9.28 16.89 -7.68
CA GLU A 134 9.34 15.47 -8.02
C GLU A 134 8.67 14.60 -6.94
N ALA A 135 8.86 14.94 -5.67
CA ALA A 135 8.17 14.27 -4.56
C ALA A 135 6.65 14.53 -4.62
N ILE A 136 6.16 15.72 -5.01
CA ILE A 136 4.73 15.97 -5.23
C ILE A 136 4.17 15.01 -6.29
N VAL A 137 4.85 14.89 -7.43
CA VAL A 137 4.43 13.97 -8.51
C VAL A 137 4.41 12.52 -8.02
N ALA A 138 5.40 12.10 -7.24
CA ALA A 138 5.47 10.76 -6.67
C ALA A 138 4.31 10.48 -5.69
N ILE A 139 4.02 11.44 -4.79
CA ILE A 139 2.89 11.36 -3.86
C ILE A 139 1.57 11.29 -4.63
N HIS A 140 1.38 12.06 -5.70
CA HIS A 140 0.17 11.99 -6.53
C HIS A 140 0.00 10.63 -7.21
N ARG A 141 1.09 10.01 -7.71
CA ARG A 141 1.06 8.64 -8.26
C ARG A 141 0.66 7.62 -7.18
N PHE A 142 1.22 7.76 -5.99
CA PHE A 142 0.87 6.93 -4.85
C PHE A 142 -0.63 7.06 -4.50
N MET A 143 -1.16 8.29 -4.38
CA MET A 143 -2.58 8.52 -4.08
C MET A 143 -3.51 7.98 -5.18
N ALA A 144 -3.16 8.16 -6.45
CA ALA A 144 -3.96 7.66 -7.57
C ALA A 144 -4.02 6.13 -7.58
N PHE A 145 -2.89 5.47 -7.33
CA PHE A 145 -2.81 4.02 -7.21
C PHE A 145 -3.66 3.51 -6.04
N GLN A 146 -3.52 4.10 -4.86
CA GLN A 146 -4.29 3.71 -3.67
C GLN A 146 -5.80 3.85 -3.90
N ARG A 147 -6.26 4.97 -4.50
CA ARG A 147 -7.68 5.15 -4.86
C ARG A 147 -8.17 4.04 -5.77
N SER A 148 -7.44 3.74 -6.82
CA SER A 148 -7.81 2.72 -7.81
C SER A 148 -7.89 1.33 -7.17
N ASP A 149 -6.88 0.94 -6.43
CA ASP A 149 -6.74 -0.43 -5.92
C ASP A 149 -7.65 -0.72 -4.72
N HIS A 150 -7.96 0.31 -3.92
CA HIS A 150 -8.93 0.22 -2.82
C HIS A 150 -10.37 0.53 -3.24
N HIS A 151 -10.63 0.89 -4.50
CA HIS A 151 -11.93 1.42 -4.96
C HIS A 151 -12.42 2.58 -4.07
N ALA A 152 -11.51 3.41 -3.60
CA ALA A 152 -11.72 4.40 -2.56
C ALA A 152 -12.07 5.78 -3.13
N GLY A 153 -12.67 6.65 -2.30
CA GLY A 153 -12.88 8.05 -2.61
C GLY A 153 -11.59 8.88 -2.58
N GLY A 154 -11.67 10.11 -3.06
CA GLY A 154 -10.59 11.10 -3.00
C GLY A 154 -10.60 12.05 -4.17
N GLU A 155 -9.85 13.16 -4.03
CA GLU A 155 -9.76 14.18 -5.06
C GLU A 155 -8.48 14.07 -5.87
N THR A 156 -8.57 14.42 -7.19
CA THR A 156 -7.41 14.57 -8.06
C THR A 156 -7.16 16.05 -8.28
N HIS A 157 -6.07 16.60 -7.76
CA HIS A 157 -5.63 17.92 -8.17
C HIS A 157 -4.98 17.83 -9.55
N GLY A 158 -5.58 18.53 -10.55
CA GLY A 158 -5.01 18.69 -11.88
C GLY A 158 -5.75 18.04 -13.05
N GLY A 159 -6.94 17.48 -12.85
CA GLY A 159 -7.83 17.11 -13.97
C GLY A 159 -8.74 18.30 -14.37
N PRO A 160 -9.07 18.47 -15.70
CA PRO A 160 -10.03 19.48 -16.09
C PRO A 160 -11.37 19.19 -15.42
N GLY A 161 -11.94 20.22 -14.77
CA GLY A 161 -13.14 20.11 -13.96
C GLY A 161 -14.29 19.47 -14.73
N HIS A 162 -14.89 18.44 -14.13
CA HIS A 162 -16.24 18.05 -14.54
C HIS A 162 -17.20 19.08 -13.94
N PRO A 163 -18.03 19.74 -14.75
CA PRO A 163 -19.09 20.61 -14.26
C PRO A 163 -20.12 19.76 -13.48
N ARG A 164 -20.60 20.31 -12.39
CA ARG A 164 -21.65 19.75 -11.53
C ARG A 164 -22.99 19.75 -12.24
#